data_4d30d5f11f51b89d461c6b232d7b9904
#
_entry.id   4d30d5f11f51b89d461c6b232d7b9904
#
_cell.length_a   1.000
_cell.length_b   1.000
_cell.length_c   1.000
_cell.angle_alpha   90.00
_cell.angle_beta   90.00
_cell.angle_gamma   90.00
#
_symmetry.space_group_name_H-M   'P 1'
#
loop_
_entity.id
_entity.type
_entity.pdbx_description
1 polymer ?
#
loop_
_entity_poly.entity_id
_entity_poly.type
_entity_poly.pdbx_seq_one_letter_code
_entity_poly.pdbx_strand_id
1 'polypeptide(L)'
;MKYSIIVPVYNRPDEIGELLESLCSQTETDFEVIVVEDGSQIPCKDVCEKFASILDLHYYNKENSGPGMSRNYGAERSAGDYIIVLDSDVVLPDGYLAAINRELNQHPVDAFGGPDASHPSFTAIQKAISYSMTSFFTTGGIRGGKAKLDKFYPRSFNMGIRREVYAH
;
A
#
# COMPACT_ATOMS: atom_id res chain seq x y z
N MET A 1 14.48 -9.44 4.84
CA MET A 1 14.15 -8.87 3.50
C MET A 1 13.51 -7.51 3.76
N LYS A 2 14.16 -6.44 3.32
CA LYS A 2 13.68 -5.07 3.58
C LYS A 2 12.61 -4.66 2.56
N TYR A 3 11.54 -4.00 3.05
CA TYR A 3 10.46 -3.49 2.20
C TYR A 3 10.51 -1.96 2.16
N SER A 4 10.20 -1.37 0.99
CA SER A 4 9.94 0.06 0.85
C SER A 4 8.47 0.26 0.55
N ILE A 5 7.74 0.84 1.49
CA ILE A 5 6.29 1.10 1.36
C ILE A 5 6.13 2.51 0.80
N ILE A 6 5.60 2.61 -0.42
CA ILE A 6 5.40 3.89 -1.11
C ILE A 6 3.93 4.28 -1.05
N VAL A 7 3.67 5.47 -0.53
CA VAL A 7 2.32 6.00 -0.35
C VAL A 7 2.21 7.38 -1.01
N PRO A 8 1.58 7.48 -2.18
CA PRO A 8 1.23 8.77 -2.76
C PRO A 8 0.06 9.38 -1.98
N VAL A 9 0.16 10.66 -1.63
CA VAL A 9 -0.86 11.38 -0.87
C VAL A 9 -1.26 12.66 -1.59
N TYR A 10 -2.57 12.93 -1.65
CA TYR A 10 -3.12 14.19 -2.15
C TYR A 10 -4.35 14.60 -1.35
N ASN A 11 -4.24 15.66 -0.53
CA ASN A 11 -5.32 16.21 0.30
C ASN A 11 -5.98 15.19 1.26
N ARG A 12 -5.22 14.28 1.86
CA ARG A 12 -5.73 13.20 2.73
C ARG A 12 -4.90 13.04 4.03
N PRO A 13 -4.80 14.09 4.85
CA PRO A 13 -3.99 14.02 6.07
C PRO A 13 -4.56 13.07 7.14
N ASP A 14 -5.88 12.87 7.19
CA ASP A 14 -6.50 11.99 8.19
C ASP A 14 -6.29 10.52 7.82
N GLU A 15 -6.55 10.16 6.55
CA GLU A 15 -6.42 8.78 6.07
C GLU A 15 -4.98 8.28 6.13
N ILE A 16 -3.99 9.12 5.79
CA ILE A 16 -2.58 8.73 5.93
C ILE A 16 -2.21 8.47 7.39
N GLY A 17 -2.82 9.18 8.33
CA GLY A 17 -2.64 8.95 9.77
C GLY A 17 -3.07 7.54 10.18
N GLU A 18 -4.23 7.08 9.73
CA GLU A 18 -4.74 5.72 10.00
C GLU A 18 -3.82 4.63 9.39
N LEU A 19 -3.33 4.85 8.17
CA LEU A 19 -2.36 3.94 7.55
C LEU A 19 -1.06 3.87 8.35
N LEU A 20 -0.47 5.03 8.74
CA LEU A 20 0.78 5.07 9.51
C LEU A 20 0.62 4.41 10.89
N GLU A 21 -0.52 4.57 11.55
CA GLU A 21 -0.83 3.89 12.80
C GLU A 21 -0.88 2.36 12.61
N SER A 22 -1.49 1.88 11.53
CA SER A 22 -1.52 0.46 11.20
C SER A 22 -0.14 -0.11 10.84
N LEU A 23 0.77 0.72 10.32
CA LEU A 23 2.16 0.36 10.07
C LEU A 23 2.98 0.26 11.37
N CYS A 24 2.69 1.08 12.37
CA CYS A 24 3.30 0.95 13.71
C CYS A 24 2.95 -0.38 14.39
N SER A 25 1.82 -0.98 14.05
CA SER A 25 1.34 -2.25 14.61
C SER A 25 1.89 -3.49 13.89
N GLN A 26 2.71 -3.33 12.84
CA GLN A 26 3.24 -4.47 12.10
C GLN A 26 4.21 -5.30 12.94
N THR A 27 4.09 -6.61 12.85
CA THR A 27 4.98 -7.57 13.54
C THR A 27 6.33 -7.75 12.83
N GLU A 28 6.40 -7.44 11.55
CA GLU A 28 7.64 -7.34 10.77
C GLU A 28 8.08 -5.87 10.76
N THR A 29 9.34 -5.61 11.13
CA THR A 29 9.86 -4.24 11.33
C THR A 29 10.94 -3.83 10.32
N ASP A 30 11.37 -4.74 9.45
CA ASP A 30 12.39 -4.45 8.44
C ASP A 30 11.79 -3.77 7.20
N PHE A 31 11.31 -2.55 7.38
CA PHE A 31 10.75 -1.74 6.30
C PHE A 31 10.99 -0.24 6.50
N GLU A 32 10.91 0.50 5.42
CA GLU A 32 10.84 1.96 5.38
C GLU A 32 9.50 2.41 4.78
N VAL A 33 9.07 3.61 5.13
CA VAL A 33 7.85 4.23 4.59
C VAL A 33 8.23 5.50 3.83
N ILE A 34 7.83 5.59 2.58
CA ILE A 34 8.09 6.74 1.71
C ILE A 34 6.74 7.39 1.37
N VAL A 35 6.43 8.48 2.04
CA VAL A 35 5.24 9.29 1.79
C VAL A 35 5.58 10.34 0.74
N VAL A 36 4.86 10.35 -0.37
CA VAL A 36 5.02 11.32 -1.45
C VAL A 36 3.78 12.21 -1.54
N GLU A 37 3.88 13.42 -1.01
CA GLU A 37 2.86 14.46 -1.09
C GLU A 37 2.82 15.04 -2.50
N ASP A 38 1.71 14.90 -3.20
CA ASP A 38 1.54 15.27 -4.61
C ASP A 38 0.92 16.66 -4.78
N GLY A 39 1.53 17.68 -4.14
CA GLY A 39 1.10 19.07 -4.26
C GLY A 39 -0.23 19.37 -3.57
N SER A 40 -0.48 18.79 -2.40
CA SER A 40 -1.70 19.01 -1.61
C SER A 40 -1.87 20.45 -1.16
N GLN A 41 -3.10 20.91 -1.13
CA GLN A 41 -3.49 22.16 -0.46
C GLN A 41 -3.55 21.98 1.07
N ILE A 42 -3.87 20.75 1.51
CA ILE A 42 -3.87 20.33 2.92
C ILE A 42 -2.79 19.27 3.07
N PRO A 43 -1.53 19.65 3.38
CA PRO A 43 -0.42 18.72 3.45
C PRO A 43 -0.51 17.82 4.69
N CYS A 44 0.05 16.60 4.58
CA CYS A 44 0.10 15.65 5.68
C CYS A 44 1.44 15.65 6.45
N LYS A 45 2.29 16.65 6.23
CA LYS A 45 3.61 16.75 6.85
C LYS A 45 3.57 16.60 8.38
N ASP A 46 2.72 17.41 9.05
CA ASP A 46 2.60 17.41 10.51
C ASP A 46 2.09 16.06 11.05
N VAL A 47 1.32 15.32 10.25
CA VAL A 47 0.89 13.96 10.59
C VAL A 47 2.09 13.01 10.49
N CYS A 48 2.85 13.05 9.41
CA CYS A 48 4.05 12.20 9.21
C CYS A 48 5.09 12.43 10.32
N GLU A 49 5.32 13.67 10.74
CA GLU A 49 6.28 14.02 11.78
C GLU A 49 5.99 13.34 13.12
N LYS A 50 4.72 13.06 13.45
CA LYS A 50 4.35 12.33 14.68
C LYS A 50 4.83 10.88 14.68
N PHE A 51 5.00 10.27 13.51
CA PHE A 51 5.41 8.88 13.36
C PHE A 51 6.91 8.72 13.06
N ALA A 52 7.62 9.80 12.74
CA ALA A 52 9.04 9.76 12.36
C ALA A 52 9.99 9.23 13.46
N SER A 53 9.56 9.22 14.72
CA SER A 53 10.32 8.65 15.84
C SER A 53 10.06 7.13 16.02
N ILE A 54 9.04 6.58 15.36
CA ILE A 54 8.59 5.19 15.50
C ILE A 54 8.89 4.39 14.24
N LEU A 55 8.68 5.02 13.06
CA LEU A 55 8.87 4.41 11.75
C LEU A 55 10.11 5.00 11.05
N ASP A 56 10.82 4.19 10.26
CA ASP A 56 11.79 4.67 9.27
C ASP A 56 11.01 5.38 8.15
N LEU A 57 10.59 6.64 8.39
CA LEU A 57 9.65 7.38 7.56
C LEU A 57 10.33 8.54 6.85
N HIS A 58 10.19 8.57 5.54
CA HIS A 58 10.68 9.62 4.64
C HIS A 58 9.50 10.35 4.01
N TYR A 59 9.41 11.66 4.26
CA TYR A 59 8.38 12.51 3.67
C TYR A 59 8.98 13.38 2.56
N TYR A 60 8.36 13.33 1.39
CA TYR A 60 8.72 14.14 0.23
C TYR A 60 7.50 14.92 -0.27
N ASN A 61 7.69 16.19 -0.60
CA ASN A 61 6.68 17.02 -1.24
C ASN A 61 7.14 17.41 -2.65
N LYS A 62 6.25 17.34 -3.61
CA LYS A 62 6.50 17.74 -5.00
C LYS A 62 5.26 18.41 -5.61
N GLU A 63 5.43 19.04 -6.77
CA GLU A 63 4.31 19.54 -7.56
C GLU A 63 3.38 18.40 -8.00
N ASN A 64 2.08 18.70 -8.09
CA ASN A 64 1.08 17.70 -8.47
C ASN A 64 1.36 17.16 -9.88
N SER A 65 1.45 15.86 -10.00
CA SER A 65 1.66 15.17 -11.27
C SER A 65 0.91 13.83 -11.35
N GLY A 66 0.08 13.57 -10.35
CA GLY A 66 -0.74 12.37 -10.25
C GLY A 66 -0.06 11.19 -9.55
N PRO A 67 -0.86 10.20 -9.14
CA PRO A 67 -0.40 9.11 -8.27
C PRO A 67 0.66 8.21 -8.92
N GLY A 68 0.61 8.00 -10.23
CA GLY A 68 1.61 7.20 -10.95
C GLY A 68 3.00 7.80 -10.86
N MET A 69 3.13 9.11 -11.14
CA MET A 69 4.41 9.83 -11.04
C MET A 69 4.91 9.90 -9.58
N SER A 70 4.00 10.01 -8.62
CA SER A 70 4.36 10.02 -7.21
C SER A 70 4.87 8.65 -6.74
N ARG A 71 4.32 7.55 -7.25
CA ARG A 71 4.84 6.20 -7.02
C ARG A 71 6.25 6.04 -7.58
N ASN A 72 6.49 6.47 -8.82
CA ASN A 72 7.81 6.43 -9.44
C ASN A 72 8.81 7.28 -8.65
N TYR A 73 8.41 8.48 -8.24
CA TYR A 73 9.24 9.37 -7.42
C TYR A 73 9.67 8.73 -6.09
N GLY A 74 8.76 7.98 -5.43
CA GLY A 74 9.05 7.21 -4.24
C GLY A 74 9.96 6.01 -4.53
N ALA A 75 9.71 5.30 -5.63
CA ALA A 75 10.50 4.13 -6.04
C ALA A 75 11.96 4.46 -6.31
N GLU A 76 12.25 5.59 -6.93
CA GLU A 76 13.61 6.09 -7.16
C GLU A 76 14.41 6.34 -5.86
N ARG A 77 13.69 6.53 -4.74
CA ARG A 77 14.25 6.82 -3.41
C ARG A 77 14.21 5.65 -2.46
N SER A 78 13.69 4.53 -2.93
CA SER A 78 13.56 3.32 -2.12
C SER A 78 14.89 2.58 -1.98
N ALA A 79 15.12 1.94 -0.82
CA ALA A 79 16.30 1.16 -0.51
C ALA A 79 15.99 -0.33 -0.23
N GLY A 80 14.71 -0.72 -0.11
CA GLY A 80 14.28 -2.08 0.15
C GLY A 80 14.46 -3.03 -1.03
N ASP A 81 14.39 -4.32 -0.77
CA ASP A 81 14.45 -5.38 -1.79
C ASP A 81 13.17 -5.43 -2.63
N TYR A 82 12.03 -5.13 -1.98
CA TYR A 82 10.71 -5.03 -2.61
C TYR A 82 10.09 -3.67 -2.35
N ILE A 83 9.47 -3.13 -3.37
CA ILE A 83 8.61 -1.95 -3.32
C ILE A 83 7.18 -2.42 -3.13
N ILE A 84 6.50 -1.94 -2.08
CA ILE A 84 5.07 -2.15 -1.85
C ILE A 84 4.37 -0.82 -2.04
N VAL A 85 3.45 -0.76 -3.00
CA VAL A 85 2.64 0.44 -3.26
C VAL A 85 1.30 0.30 -2.55
N LEU A 86 0.96 1.29 -1.73
CA LEU A 86 -0.32 1.38 -1.02
C LEU A 86 -0.99 2.72 -1.32
N ASP A 87 -2.31 2.74 -1.36
CA ASP A 87 -3.06 4.00 -1.34
C ASP A 87 -3.14 4.54 0.10
N SER A 88 -3.30 5.85 0.26
CA SER A 88 -3.28 6.51 1.59
C SER A 88 -4.49 6.18 2.47
N ASP A 89 -5.53 5.59 1.93
CA ASP A 89 -6.81 5.27 2.59
C ASP A 89 -6.96 3.79 2.96
N VAL A 90 -5.86 3.05 3.05
CA VAL A 90 -5.87 1.65 3.49
C VAL A 90 -5.46 1.53 4.95
N VAL A 91 -6.00 0.51 5.63
CA VAL A 91 -5.59 0.09 6.98
C VAL A 91 -5.12 -1.36 6.89
N LEU A 92 -3.91 -1.62 7.37
CA LEU A 92 -3.29 -2.93 7.27
C LEU A 92 -3.55 -3.77 8.53
N PRO A 93 -3.81 -5.08 8.42
CA PRO A 93 -3.76 -5.96 9.58
C PRO A 93 -2.32 -6.12 10.10
N ASP A 94 -2.15 -6.32 11.40
CA ASP A 94 -0.84 -6.36 12.09
C ASP A 94 0.14 -7.40 11.51
N GLY A 95 -0.37 -8.46 10.93
CA GLY A 95 0.45 -9.53 10.30
C GLY A 95 0.67 -9.38 8.80
N TYR A 96 0.33 -8.24 8.19
CA TYR A 96 0.38 -8.07 6.72
C TYR A 96 1.79 -8.29 6.16
N LEU A 97 2.79 -7.57 6.66
CA LEU A 97 4.18 -7.70 6.20
C LEU A 97 4.78 -9.06 6.55
N ALA A 98 4.48 -9.61 7.71
CA ALA A 98 4.93 -10.95 8.10
C ALA A 98 4.34 -12.05 7.18
N ALA A 99 3.10 -11.90 6.74
CA ALA A 99 2.50 -12.82 5.78
C ALA A 99 3.18 -12.75 4.41
N ILE A 100 3.48 -11.53 3.92
CA ILE A 100 4.24 -11.33 2.68
C ILE A 100 5.63 -11.95 2.80
N ASN A 101 6.36 -11.66 3.88
CA ASN A 101 7.70 -12.18 4.11
C ASN A 101 7.73 -13.71 4.13
N ARG A 102 6.76 -14.33 4.80
CA ARG A 102 6.62 -15.79 4.83
C ARG A 102 6.37 -16.37 3.43
N GLU A 103 5.47 -15.75 2.67
CA GLU A 103 5.11 -16.24 1.33
C GLU A 103 6.27 -16.09 0.35
N LEU A 104 6.94 -14.94 0.33
CA LEU A 104 8.09 -14.70 -0.54
C LEU A 104 9.29 -15.58 -0.22
N ASN A 105 9.47 -16.00 1.05
CA ASN A 105 10.52 -16.96 1.42
C ASN A 105 10.22 -18.38 0.93
N GLN A 106 8.94 -18.76 0.80
CA GLN A 106 8.53 -20.07 0.31
C GLN A 106 8.38 -20.09 -1.22
N HIS A 107 7.85 -19.02 -1.79
CA HIS A 107 7.54 -18.87 -3.21
C HIS A 107 8.04 -17.53 -3.73
N PRO A 108 9.34 -17.39 -4.03
CA PRO A 108 9.89 -16.14 -4.56
C PRO A 108 9.24 -15.77 -5.89
N VAL A 109 8.72 -14.53 -5.98
CA VAL A 109 8.12 -13.97 -7.20
C VAL A 109 8.61 -12.55 -7.42
N ASP A 110 8.58 -12.08 -8.66
CA ASP A 110 9.00 -10.72 -8.99
C ASP A 110 7.92 -9.68 -8.67
N ALA A 111 6.65 -10.08 -8.72
CA ALA A 111 5.52 -9.21 -8.37
C ALA A 111 4.40 -10.00 -7.71
N PHE A 112 3.71 -9.35 -6.78
CA PHE A 112 2.53 -9.89 -6.11
C PHE A 112 1.48 -8.82 -5.88
N GLY A 113 0.27 -9.22 -5.53
CA GLY A 113 -0.80 -8.34 -5.07
C GLY A 113 -1.72 -9.09 -4.12
N GLY A 114 -2.31 -8.34 -3.19
CA GLY A 114 -3.23 -8.87 -2.22
C GLY A 114 -4.70 -8.64 -2.59
N PRO A 115 -5.63 -9.41 -2.01
CA PRO A 115 -7.06 -9.17 -2.10
C PRO A 115 -7.47 -7.96 -1.25
N ASP A 116 -8.56 -7.31 -1.66
CA ASP A 116 -9.21 -6.28 -0.86
C ASP A 116 -10.15 -6.92 0.14
N ALA A 117 -10.26 -6.34 1.31
CA ALA A 117 -11.29 -6.67 2.29
C ALA A 117 -11.92 -5.39 2.86
N SER A 118 -13.21 -5.44 3.15
CA SER A 118 -13.86 -4.34 3.86
C SER A 118 -13.50 -4.38 5.35
N HIS A 119 -13.16 -3.22 5.91
CA HIS A 119 -12.91 -3.11 7.34
C HIS A 119 -14.19 -3.43 8.15
N PRO A 120 -14.09 -4.08 9.32
CA PRO A 120 -15.26 -4.40 10.17
C PRO A 120 -16.11 -3.18 10.55
N SER A 121 -15.47 -2.00 10.70
CA SER A 121 -16.15 -0.74 11.05
C SER A 121 -16.94 -0.11 9.89
N PHE A 122 -16.84 -0.63 8.66
CA PHE A 122 -17.56 -0.08 7.52
C PHE A 122 -19.07 -0.07 7.76
N THR A 123 -19.71 1.02 7.34
CA THR A 123 -21.17 1.15 7.34
C THR A 123 -21.81 0.09 6.45
N ALA A 124 -23.11 -0.13 6.61
CA ALA A 124 -23.85 -1.08 5.78
C ALA A 124 -23.73 -0.77 4.29
N ILE A 125 -23.71 0.52 3.92
CA ILE A 125 -23.55 0.96 2.53
C ILE A 125 -22.16 0.65 2.02
N GLN A 126 -21.10 0.95 2.77
CA GLN A 126 -19.71 0.65 2.41
C GLN A 126 -19.50 -0.87 2.28
N LYS A 127 -20.09 -1.67 3.17
CA LYS A 127 -20.06 -3.14 3.08
C LYS A 127 -20.79 -3.65 1.83
N ALA A 128 -21.92 -3.06 1.47
CA ALA A 128 -22.66 -3.40 0.25
C ALA A 128 -21.85 -3.06 -1.01
N ILE A 129 -21.19 -1.90 -1.03
CA ILE A 129 -20.29 -1.51 -2.12
C ILE A 129 -19.10 -2.49 -2.23
N SER A 130 -18.45 -2.81 -1.12
CA SER A 130 -17.35 -3.78 -1.09
C SER A 130 -17.81 -5.16 -1.57
N TYR A 131 -18.99 -5.62 -1.12
CA TYR A 131 -19.58 -6.87 -1.59
C TYR A 131 -19.82 -6.85 -3.10
N SER A 132 -20.40 -5.77 -3.64
CA SER A 132 -20.63 -5.66 -5.07
C SER A 132 -19.31 -5.67 -5.85
N MET A 133 -18.25 -5.04 -5.33
CA MET A 133 -16.93 -5.01 -5.95
C MET A 133 -16.17 -6.35 -5.89
N THR A 134 -16.47 -7.21 -4.92
CA THR A 134 -15.81 -8.53 -4.73
C THR A 134 -16.68 -9.70 -5.17
N SER A 135 -17.95 -9.45 -5.53
CA SER A 135 -18.88 -10.49 -5.97
C SER A 135 -18.47 -11.12 -7.29
N PHE A 136 -18.67 -12.42 -7.41
CA PHE A 136 -18.46 -13.15 -8.64
C PHE A 136 -19.29 -12.60 -9.82
N PHE A 137 -20.52 -12.16 -9.55
CA PHE A 137 -21.43 -11.64 -10.58
C PHE A 137 -21.01 -10.29 -11.18
N THR A 138 -20.23 -9.50 -10.43
CA THR A 138 -19.79 -8.16 -10.88
C THR A 138 -18.36 -8.14 -11.41
N THR A 139 -17.48 -8.96 -10.86
CA THR A 139 -16.05 -8.95 -11.17
C THR A 139 -15.48 -10.32 -11.55
N GLY A 140 -16.33 -11.33 -11.78
CA GLY A 140 -15.89 -12.69 -12.09
C GLY A 140 -15.09 -13.36 -10.96
N GLY A 141 -15.19 -12.85 -9.72
CA GLY A 141 -14.44 -13.37 -8.56
C GLY A 141 -12.98 -12.91 -8.49
N ILE A 142 -12.55 -12.06 -9.43
CA ILE A 142 -11.16 -11.57 -9.52
C ILE A 142 -10.77 -10.77 -8.26
N ARG A 143 -11.69 -9.95 -7.74
CA ARG A 143 -11.43 -9.10 -6.57
C ARG A 143 -11.48 -9.83 -5.24
N GLY A 144 -12.19 -10.92 -5.14
CA GLY A 144 -12.34 -11.68 -3.88
C GLY A 144 -11.33 -12.80 -3.68
N GLY A 145 -10.32 -12.95 -4.55
CA GLY A 145 -9.33 -14.03 -4.47
C GLY A 145 -9.91 -15.44 -4.70
N LYS A 146 -11.15 -15.54 -5.24
CA LYS A 146 -11.88 -16.80 -5.43
C LYS A 146 -11.73 -17.42 -6.82
N ALA A 147 -11.17 -16.69 -7.78
CA ALA A 147 -10.94 -17.17 -9.12
C ALA A 147 -9.47 -17.50 -9.34
N LYS A 148 -9.17 -18.72 -9.87
CA LYS A 148 -7.86 -19.02 -10.44
C LYS A 148 -7.75 -18.27 -11.77
N LEU A 149 -6.83 -17.32 -11.85
CA LEU A 149 -6.53 -16.58 -13.07
C LEU A 149 -5.28 -17.18 -13.71
N ASP A 150 -5.32 -17.43 -15.02
CA ASP A 150 -4.14 -17.83 -15.80
C ASP A 150 -3.08 -16.69 -15.84
N LYS A 151 -3.54 -15.45 -15.72
CA LYS A 151 -2.69 -14.26 -15.58
C LYS A 151 -3.19 -13.39 -14.45
N PHE A 152 -2.31 -13.09 -13.49
CA PHE A 152 -2.57 -12.17 -12.41
C PHE A 152 -1.99 -10.80 -12.76
N TYR A 153 -2.82 -9.75 -12.64
CA TYR A 153 -2.39 -8.36 -12.80
C TYR A 153 -2.50 -7.68 -11.43
N PRO A 154 -1.38 -7.44 -10.74
CA PRO A 154 -1.38 -6.70 -9.48
C PRO A 154 -2.03 -5.32 -9.67
N ARG A 155 -2.76 -4.89 -8.66
CA ARG A 155 -3.37 -3.56 -8.66
C ARG A 155 -2.49 -2.59 -7.92
N SER A 156 -2.48 -1.36 -8.40
CA SER A 156 -1.60 -0.32 -7.92
C SER A 156 -1.82 0.13 -6.47
N PHE A 157 -2.89 -0.32 -5.81
CA PHE A 157 -3.18 0.07 -4.42
C PHE A 157 -2.75 -0.98 -3.36
N ASN A 158 -2.41 -2.18 -3.78
CA ASN A 158 -1.86 -3.25 -2.93
C ASN A 158 -0.99 -4.16 -3.81
N MET A 159 0.14 -3.64 -4.23
CA MET A 159 1.05 -4.28 -5.17
C MET A 159 2.46 -4.26 -4.60
N GLY A 160 3.11 -5.42 -4.59
CA GLY A 160 4.53 -5.54 -4.32
C GLY A 160 5.29 -5.94 -5.57
N ILE A 161 6.42 -5.31 -5.82
CA ILE A 161 7.32 -5.60 -6.94
C ILE A 161 8.75 -5.60 -6.44
N ARG A 162 9.57 -6.54 -6.89
CA ARG A 162 10.99 -6.54 -6.65
C ARG A 162 11.61 -5.26 -7.20
N ARG A 163 12.39 -4.53 -6.39
CA ARG A 163 12.89 -3.21 -6.74
C ARG A 163 13.68 -3.18 -8.07
N GLU A 164 14.51 -4.18 -8.31
CA GLU A 164 15.28 -4.28 -9.56
C GLU A 164 14.39 -4.47 -10.81
N VAL A 165 13.21 -5.08 -10.65
CA VAL A 165 12.24 -5.26 -11.76
C VAL A 165 11.41 -3.98 -11.98
N TYR A 166 11.14 -3.23 -10.91
CA TYR A 166 10.43 -1.95 -11.01
C TYR A 166 11.24 -0.88 -11.76
N ALA A 167 12.57 -0.94 -11.66
CA ALA A 167 13.49 0.04 -12.25
C ALA A 167 13.68 -0.12 -13.79
N HIS A 168 13.13 -1.18 -14.39
CA HIS A 168 13.18 -1.46 -15.83
C HIS A 168 11.83 -1.28 -16.51
#